data_ac88c64a5f1ee6de661bf4eddd366eac
#
_entry.id   ac88c64a5f1ee6de661bf4eddd366eac
#
_cell.length_a   1.000
_cell.length_b   1.000
_cell.length_c   1.000
_cell.angle_alpha   90.00
_cell.angle_beta   90.00
_cell.angle_gamma   90.00
#
_symmetry.space_group_name_H-M   'P 1'
#
loop_
_entity.id
_entity.type
_entity.pdbx_description
1 polymer ?
#
loop_
_entity_poly.entity_id
_entity_poly.type
_entity_poly.pdbx_seq_one_letter_code
_entity_poly.pdbx_strand_id
1 'polypeptide(L)'
;MRETDDLFRFPMVKYVRSVEESKALNGVRGPAIIIAASGMAESGRILHHLRNGIGDHRNLVLIVGFQASYTLGARLQAGANEVRIYGEMVPRRCEVATIGGYSGHADRNELRQWVVGLGETPRQAFTVHGETEQLQAMATLLRDLHVARVDVPRLGEAFEI
;
A
#
# COMPACT_ATOMS: atom_id res chain seq x y z
N MET A 1 30.29 20.09 3.63
CA MET A 1 28.97 19.46 3.41
C MET A 1 29.13 18.57 2.19
N ARG A 2 29.12 17.24 2.35
CA ARG A 2 29.09 16.33 1.21
C ARG A 2 27.72 16.50 0.59
N GLU A 3 27.65 16.81 -0.71
CA GLU A 3 26.44 16.66 -1.50
C GLU A 3 25.95 15.23 -1.27
N THR A 4 24.82 15.09 -0.61
CA THR A 4 24.12 13.82 -0.57
C THR A 4 23.72 13.56 -2.02
N ASP A 5 24.38 12.63 -2.68
CA ASP A 5 23.95 12.09 -3.95
C ASP A 5 22.46 11.73 -3.79
N ASP A 6 21.62 12.53 -4.44
CA ASP A 6 20.17 12.31 -4.40
C ASP A 6 19.91 11.00 -5.16
N LEU A 7 19.78 9.90 -4.42
CA LEU A 7 19.59 8.55 -4.94
C LEU A 7 18.45 8.44 -5.97
N PHE A 8 17.59 9.44 -6.01
CA PHE A 8 16.45 9.52 -6.93
C PHE A 8 16.69 10.49 -8.10
N ARG A 9 17.88 11.10 -8.24
CA ARG A 9 18.25 11.94 -9.37
C ARG A 9 19.14 11.20 -10.35
N PHE A 10 18.55 10.61 -11.36
CA PHE A 10 19.28 10.05 -12.51
C PHE A 10 18.57 10.40 -13.82
N PRO A 11 19.28 10.40 -14.97
CA PRO A 11 18.80 11.02 -16.20
C PRO A 11 17.45 10.52 -16.73
N MET A 12 17.04 9.30 -16.37
CA MET A 12 15.78 8.72 -16.80
C MET A 12 14.59 9.08 -15.88
N VAL A 13 14.82 9.69 -14.71
CA VAL A 13 13.75 10.08 -13.79
C VAL A 13 13.29 11.50 -14.07
N LYS A 14 12.00 11.66 -14.33
CA LYS A 14 11.34 12.94 -14.46
C LYS A 14 10.30 13.12 -13.35
N TYR A 15 10.50 14.12 -12.50
CA TYR A 15 9.51 14.50 -11.48
C TYR A 15 8.41 15.33 -12.11
N VAL A 16 7.16 14.88 -11.92
CA VAL A 16 5.95 15.53 -12.39
C VAL A 16 5.27 16.21 -11.21
N ARG A 17 5.19 17.54 -11.24
CA ARG A 17 4.68 18.34 -10.11
C ARG A 17 3.30 18.90 -10.36
N SER A 18 2.97 19.26 -11.60
CA SER A 18 1.67 19.82 -11.95
C SER A 18 0.68 18.77 -12.49
N VAL A 19 -0.59 19.14 -12.53
CA VAL A 19 -1.66 18.32 -13.12
C VAL A 19 -1.48 18.24 -14.63
N GLU A 20 -1.07 19.32 -15.26
CA GLU A 20 -0.83 19.45 -16.73
C GLU A 20 0.28 18.51 -17.16
N GLU A 21 1.40 18.51 -16.41
CA GLU A 21 2.49 17.58 -16.67
C GLU A 21 2.05 16.11 -16.48
N SER A 22 1.24 15.82 -15.48
CA SER A 22 0.70 14.48 -15.24
C SER A 22 -0.21 14.03 -16.39
N LYS A 23 -1.07 14.91 -16.91
CA LYS A 23 -1.92 14.62 -18.06
C LYS A 23 -1.10 14.38 -19.32
N ALA A 24 0.00 15.11 -19.52
CA ALA A 24 0.89 14.94 -20.66
C ALA A 24 1.52 13.53 -20.71
N LEU A 25 1.69 12.85 -19.58
CA LEU A 25 2.19 11.47 -19.55
C LEU A 25 1.29 10.48 -20.30
N ASN A 26 -0.01 10.74 -20.39
CA ASN A 26 -0.93 9.86 -21.11
C ASN A 26 -0.69 9.88 -22.65
N GLY A 27 0.03 10.87 -23.16
CA GLY A 27 0.41 10.99 -24.56
C GLY A 27 1.82 10.50 -24.89
N VAL A 28 2.58 10.02 -23.92
CA VAL A 28 3.95 9.53 -24.11
C VAL A 28 3.92 8.29 -25.03
N ARG A 29 4.72 8.33 -26.08
CA ARG A 29 4.91 7.20 -26.99
C ARG A 29 6.20 6.46 -26.62
N GLY A 30 6.11 5.14 -26.50
CA GLY A 30 7.22 4.27 -26.12
C GLY A 30 7.13 3.78 -24.68
N PRO A 31 8.08 2.94 -24.24
CA PRO A 31 8.08 2.38 -22.91
C PRO A 31 8.32 3.46 -21.85
N ALA A 32 7.45 3.49 -20.82
CA ALA A 32 7.57 4.40 -19.69
C ALA A 32 7.07 3.73 -18.41
N ILE A 33 7.67 4.08 -17.27
CA ILE A 33 7.22 3.67 -15.94
C ILE A 33 6.65 4.90 -15.25
N ILE A 34 5.38 4.85 -14.86
CA ILE A 34 4.70 5.91 -14.12
C ILE A 34 4.57 5.46 -12.67
N ILE A 35 5.20 6.18 -11.75
CA ILE A 35 5.08 5.96 -10.32
C ILE A 35 4.20 7.06 -9.73
N ALA A 36 3.06 6.69 -9.17
CA ALA A 36 2.08 7.64 -8.64
C ALA A 36 1.40 7.12 -7.38
N ALA A 37 1.11 8.01 -6.45
CA ALA A 37 0.27 7.73 -5.29
C ALA A 37 -1.23 7.76 -5.69
N SER A 38 -2.10 7.07 -4.95
CA SER A 38 -1.90 6.29 -3.72
C SER A 38 -1.57 4.83 -4.03
N GLY A 39 -0.88 4.17 -3.09
CA GLY A 39 -0.45 2.77 -3.25
C GLY A 39 -1.58 1.75 -3.34
N MET A 40 -2.77 2.05 -2.80
CA MET A 40 -3.97 1.20 -2.88
C MET A 40 -4.92 1.61 -4.02
N ALA A 41 -4.51 2.59 -4.84
CA ALA A 41 -5.27 3.11 -5.97
C ALA A 41 -6.66 3.67 -5.62
N GLU A 42 -6.87 4.20 -4.40
CA GLU A 42 -8.15 4.76 -3.96
C GLU A 42 -8.25 6.28 -4.21
N SER A 43 -7.13 6.95 -4.39
CA SER A 43 -7.08 8.40 -4.58
C SER A 43 -5.85 8.83 -5.37
N GLY A 44 -5.75 10.12 -5.68
CA GLY A 44 -4.58 10.70 -6.30
C GLY A 44 -4.47 10.47 -7.82
N ARG A 45 -3.28 10.79 -8.35
CA ARG A 45 -3.01 10.77 -9.79
C ARG A 45 -3.04 9.38 -10.39
N ILE A 46 -2.78 8.36 -9.60
CA ILE A 46 -2.82 6.97 -10.06
C ILE A 46 -4.17 6.60 -10.68
N LEU A 47 -5.27 7.10 -10.13
CA LEU A 47 -6.61 6.83 -10.67
C LEU A 47 -6.76 7.35 -12.11
N HIS A 48 -6.20 8.52 -12.41
CA HIS A 48 -6.22 9.05 -13.77
C HIS A 48 -5.37 8.21 -14.72
N HIS A 49 -4.19 7.77 -14.29
CA HIS A 49 -3.34 6.90 -15.12
C HIS A 49 -3.97 5.53 -15.34
N LEU A 50 -4.59 4.94 -14.30
CA LEU A 50 -5.34 3.70 -14.44
C LEU A 50 -6.52 3.87 -15.40
N ARG A 51 -7.33 4.96 -15.25
CA ARG A 51 -8.47 5.21 -16.14
C ARG A 51 -8.06 5.27 -17.62
N ASN A 52 -6.87 5.82 -17.91
CA ASN A 52 -6.37 5.95 -19.27
C ASN A 52 -5.62 4.70 -19.77
N GLY A 53 -4.99 3.95 -18.87
CA GLY A 53 -4.04 2.88 -19.28
C GLY A 53 -4.53 1.45 -19.09
N ILE A 54 -5.50 1.20 -18.20
CA ILE A 54 -5.90 -0.16 -17.79
C ILE A 54 -6.57 -0.96 -18.91
N GLY A 55 -7.17 -0.26 -19.90
CA GLY A 55 -7.83 -0.87 -21.06
C GLY A 55 -6.88 -1.32 -22.18
N ASP A 56 -5.59 -1.03 -22.08
CA ASP A 56 -4.59 -1.40 -23.11
C ASP A 56 -3.79 -2.64 -22.65
N HIS A 57 -3.86 -3.71 -23.43
CA HIS A 57 -3.18 -4.98 -23.16
C HIS A 57 -1.64 -4.90 -23.18
N ARG A 58 -1.07 -3.82 -23.69
CA ARG A 58 0.38 -3.58 -23.72
C ARG A 58 0.90 -3.03 -22.39
N ASN A 59 0.01 -2.59 -21.52
CA ASN A 59 0.36 -2.02 -20.22
C ASN A 59 0.43 -3.07 -19.12
N LEU A 60 1.22 -2.76 -18.12
CA LEU A 60 1.34 -3.51 -16.87
C LEU A 60 1.02 -2.59 -15.69
N VAL A 61 0.17 -3.05 -14.79
CA VAL A 61 -0.01 -2.47 -13.46
C VAL A 61 0.82 -3.27 -12.47
N LEU A 62 1.82 -2.64 -11.87
CA LEU A 62 2.68 -3.25 -10.87
C LEU A 62 2.27 -2.80 -9.47
N ILE A 63 1.81 -3.73 -8.65
CA ILE A 63 1.45 -3.50 -7.24
C ILE A 63 2.67 -3.85 -6.38
N VAL A 64 3.14 -2.87 -5.58
CA VAL A 64 4.38 -3.01 -4.82
C VAL A 64 4.18 -3.02 -3.31
N GLY A 65 2.93 -3.03 -2.83
CA GLY A 65 2.61 -3.01 -1.40
C GLY A 65 1.30 -3.70 -1.08
N PHE A 66 0.98 -3.73 0.21
CA PHE A 66 -0.26 -4.30 0.72
C PHE A 66 -1.49 -3.59 0.13
N GLN A 67 -2.54 -4.37 -0.14
CA GLN A 67 -3.82 -3.89 -0.63
C GLN A 67 -4.92 -4.32 0.36
N ALA A 68 -5.62 -3.35 0.95
CA ALA A 68 -6.79 -3.65 1.79
C ALA A 68 -7.94 -4.20 0.94
N SER A 69 -8.71 -5.15 1.48
CA SER A 69 -9.64 -6.02 0.74
C SER A 69 -10.69 -5.31 -0.11
N TYR A 70 -11.08 -4.08 0.25
CA TYR A 70 -12.12 -3.30 -0.44
C TYR A 70 -11.57 -2.28 -1.45
N THR A 71 -10.26 -2.20 -1.63
CA THR A 71 -9.60 -1.20 -2.47
C THR A 71 -9.61 -1.56 -3.95
N LEU A 72 -9.43 -0.55 -4.81
CA LEU A 72 -9.25 -0.78 -6.25
C LEU A 72 -8.00 -1.62 -6.52
N GLY A 73 -6.90 -1.36 -5.81
CA GLY A 73 -5.68 -2.14 -5.91
C GLY A 73 -5.89 -3.62 -5.59
N ALA A 74 -6.67 -3.96 -4.54
CA ALA A 74 -7.01 -5.33 -4.19
C ALA A 74 -7.84 -6.02 -5.29
N ARG A 75 -8.80 -5.31 -5.90
CA ARG A 75 -9.60 -5.85 -7.01
C ARG A 75 -8.73 -6.15 -8.24
N LEU A 76 -7.78 -5.27 -8.55
CA LEU A 76 -6.82 -5.49 -9.62
C LEU A 76 -5.93 -6.69 -9.34
N GLN A 77 -5.42 -6.80 -8.11
CA GLN A 77 -4.59 -7.92 -7.65
C GLN A 77 -5.35 -9.25 -7.69
N ALA A 78 -6.65 -9.25 -7.36
CA ALA A 78 -7.53 -10.40 -7.46
C ALA A 78 -7.91 -10.78 -8.91
N GLY A 79 -7.44 -10.04 -9.91
CA GLY A 79 -7.66 -10.36 -11.31
C GLY A 79 -9.03 -9.92 -11.88
N ALA A 80 -9.70 -8.94 -11.26
CA ALA A 80 -10.97 -8.43 -11.78
C ALA A 80 -10.88 -8.04 -13.25
N ASN A 81 -11.86 -8.49 -14.07
CA ASN A 81 -11.90 -8.19 -15.51
C ASN A 81 -12.34 -6.75 -15.81
N GLU A 82 -13.04 -6.14 -14.86
CA GLU A 82 -13.45 -4.73 -14.90
C GLU A 82 -13.43 -4.13 -13.50
N VAL A 83 -13.17 -2.85 -13.41
CA VAL A 83 -13.13 -2.12 -12.15
C VAL A 83 -13.79 -0.76 -12.26
N ARG A 84 -14.31 -0.25 -11.13
CA ARG A 84 -14.94 1.07 -11.09
C ARG A 84 -13.90 2.15 -10.81
N ILE A 85 -13.77 3.10 -11.72
CA ILE A 85 -12.90 4.29 -11.59
C ILE A 85 -13.74 5.53 -11.86
N TYR A 86 -13.77 6.48 -10.94
CA TYR A 86 -14.61 7.70 -11.03
C TYR A 86 -16.09 7.40 -11.30
N GLY A 87 -16.64 6.33 -10.71
CA GLY A 87 -18.03 5.94 -10.89
C GLY A 87 -18.33 5.13 -12.16
N GLU A 88 -17.40 5.05 -13.11
CA GLU A 88 -17.55 4.31 -14.37
C GLU A 88 -16.89 2.93 -14.31
N MET A 89 -17.54 1.94 -14.92
CA MET A 89 -16.93 0.61 -15.11
C MET A 89 -15.93 0.66 -16.27
N VAL A 90 -14.70 0.26 -16.00
CA VAL A 90 -13.60 0.27 -16.96
C VAL A 90 -13.09 -1.16 -17.14
N PRO A 91 -13.12 -1.72 -18.36
CA PRO A 91 -12.59 -3.04 -18.62
C PRO A 91 -11.07 -3.06 -18.45
N ARG A 92 -10.55 -4.03 -17.69
CA ARG A 92 -9.12 -4.28 -17.54
C ARG A 92 -8.66 -5.23 -18.65
N ARG A 93 -7.72 -4.79 -19.46
CA ARG A 93 -7.05 -5.60 -20.47
C ARG A 93 -5.55 -5.70 -20.22
N CYS A 94 -5.00 -4.80 -19.40
CA CYS A 94 -3.59 -4.81 -19.02
C CYS A 94 -3.24 -6.02 -18.16
N GLU A 95 -1.97 -6.36 -18.09
CA GLU A 95 -1.43 -7.29 -17.11
C GLU A 95 -1.40 -6.64 -15.72
N VAL A 96 -1.54 -7.46 -14.67
CA VAL A 96 -1.37 -7.03 -13.28
C VAL A 96 -0.37 -7.97 -12.62
N ALA A 97 0.70 -7.40 -12.06
CA ALA A 97 1.71 -8.14 -11.32
C ALA A 97 1.88 -7.56 -9.92
N THR A 98 2.38 -8.37 -8.99
CA THR A 98 2.62 -7.96 -7.60
C THR A 98 4.05 -8.30 -7.20
N ILE A 99 4.71 -7.34 -6.52
CA ILE A 99 6.00 -7.56 -5.85
C ILE A 99 5.80 -7.24 -4.37
N GLY A 100 5.91 -8.28 -3.51
CA GLY A 100 5.73 -8.13 -2.06
C GLY A 100 6.94 -7.57 -1.30
N GLY A 101 8.13 -7.56 -1.90
CA GLY A 101 9.39 -7.23 -1.22
C GLY A 101 9.68 -5.74 -0.99
N TYR A 102 8.83 -4.83 -1.49
CA TYR A 102 8.99 -3.39 -1.32
C TYR A 102 8.05 -2.78 -0.28
N SER A 103 7.39 -3.60 0.53
CA SER A 103 6.58 -3.10 1.64
C SER A 103 7.48 -2.45 2.68
N GLY A 104 7.17 -1.20 3.08
CA GLY A 104 7.81 -0.52 4.20
C GLY A 104 7.16 -0.86 5.55
N HIS A 105 6.16 -1.72 5.57
CA HIS A 105 5.51 -2.18 6.81
C HIS A 105 6.29 -3.35 7.39
N ALA A 106 6.45 -3.33 8.72
CA ALA A 106 7.05 -4.43 9.46
C ALA A 106 6.22 -5.72 9.30
N ASP A 107 6.90 -6.83 9.08
CA ASP A 107 6.27 -8.14 9.09
C ASP A 107 6.06 -8.66 10.53
N ARG A 108 5.43 -9.84 10.65
CA ARG A 108 5.15 -10.47 11.95
C ARG A 108 6.41 -10.71 12.78
N ASN A 109 7.53 -11.06 12.15
CA ASN A 109 8.78 -11.37 12.85
C ASN A 109 9.45 -10.08 13.30
N GLU A 110 9.44 -9.04 12.49
CA GLU A 110 9.96 -7.72 12.84
C GLU A 110 9.16 -7.10 13.99
N LEU A 111 7.82 -7.18 13.95
CA LEU A 111 6.97 -6.74 15.07
C LEU A 111 7.26 -7.53 16.34
N ARG A 112 7.47 -8.85 16.23
CA ARG A 112 7.89 -9.68 17.37
C ARG A 112 9.22 -9.23 17.94
N GLN A 113 10.22 -9.02 17.08
CA GLN A 113 11.55 -8.56 17.49
C GLN A 113 11.49 -7.20 18.15
N TRP A 114 10.66 -6.29 17.63
CA TRP A 114 10.46 -4.97 18.22
C TRP A 114 9.90 -5.07 19.65
N VAL A 115 8.86 -5.89 19.88
CA VAL A 115 8.28 -6.10 21.21
C VAL A 115 9.31 -6.71 22.17
N VAL A 116 10.07 -7.72 21.75
CA VAL A 116 11.15 -8.32 22.56
C VAL A 116 12.25 -7.31 22.87
N GLY A 117 12.55 -6.42 21.93
CA GLY A 117 13.55 -5.37 22.07
C GLY A 117 13.20 -4.24 23.05
N LEU A 118 11.97 -4.18 23.57
CA LEU A 118 11.57 -3.21 24.58
C LEU A 118 12.29 -3.44 25.93
N GLY A 119 12.88 -4.62 26.14
CA GLY A 119 13.60 -4.97 27.39
C GLY A 119 12.68 -5.42 28.52
N GLU A 120 11.53 -4.82 28.67
CA GLU A 120 10.49 -5.21 29.63
C GLU A 120 9.19 -5.56 28.90
N THR A 121 8.51 -6.60 29.36
CA THR A 121 7.21 -6.98 28.79
C THR A 121 6.15 -5.95 29.18
N PRO A 122 5.43 -5.34 28.22
CA PRO A 122 4.36 -4.40 28.51
C PRO A 122 3.28 -5.04 29.39
N ARG A 123 2.74 -4.29 30.35
CA ARG A 123 1.60 -4.76 31.18
C ARG A 123 0.31 -4.85 30.37
N GLN A 124 0.15 -3.93 29.42
CA GLN A 124 -1.01 -3.86 28.53
C GLN A 124 -0.59 -3.44 27.14
N ALA A 125 -1.26 -3.99 26.12
CA ALA A 125 -1.10 -3.62 24.73
C ALA A 125 -2.46 -3.53 24.03
N PHE A 126 -2.54 -2.62 23.06
CA PHE A 126 -3.71 -2.44 22.19
C PHE A 126 -3.32 -2.72 20.75
N THR A 127 -4.04 -3.61 20.07
CA THR A 127 -3.87 -3.84 18.64
C THR A 127 -4.91 -3.05 17.88
N VAL A 128 -4.45 -2.06 17.12
CA VAL A 128 -5.30 -1.11 16.39
C VAL A 128 -4.84 -0.98 14.93
N HIS A 129 -5.68 -0.41 14.08
CA HIS A 129 -5.34 -0.05 12.70
C HIS A 129 -4.96 -1.25 11.83
N GLY A 130 -5.89 -2.19 11.66
CA GLY A 130 -5.71 -3.36 10.81
C GLY A 130 -7.05 -4.03 10.50
N GLU A 131 -7.04 -5.00 9.59
CA GLU A 131 -8.17 -5.89 9.38
C GLU A 131 -8.34 -6.81 10.59
N THR A 132 -9.56 -7.27 10.85
CA THR A 132 -9.89 -8.03 12.07
C THR A 132 -9.00 -9.25 12.26
N GLU A 133 -8.71 -9.98 11.21
CA GLU A 133 -7.86 -11.18 11.25
C GLU A 133 -6.42 -10.84 11.67
N GLN A 134 -5.85 -9.78 11.11
CA GLN A 134 -4.50 -9.32 11.43
C GLN A 134 -4.41 -8.78 12.85
N LEU A 135 -5.42 -8.04 13.31
CA LEU A 135 -5.49 -7.56 14.69
C LEU A 135 -5.53 -8.72 15.68
N GLN A 136 -6.31 -9.77 15.41
CA GLN A 136 -6.38 -10.96 16.26
C GLN A 136 -5.08 -11.76 16.23
N ALA A 137 -4.44 -11.89 15.06
CA ALA A 137 -3.15 -12.57 14.93
C ALA A 137 -2.06 -11.85 15.73
N MET A 138 -2.03 -10.50 15.69
CA MET A 138 -1.11 -9.71 16.51
C MET A 138 -1.41 -9.80 17.99
N ALA A 139 -2.69 -9.77 18.38
CA ALA A 139 -3.08 -9.96 19.77
C ALA A 139 -2.66 -11.32 20.32
N THR A 140 -2.75 -12.37 19.51
CA THR A 140 -2.26 -13.72 19.86
C THR A 140 -0.74 -13.69 20.04
N LEU A 141 0.00 -13.11 19.11
CA LEU A 141 1.46 -12.96 19.22
C LEU A 141 1.89 -12.26 20.51
N LEU A 142 1.21 -11.18 20.88
CA LEU A 142 1.50 -10.44 22.13
C LEU A 142 1.24 -11.27 23.40
N ARG A 143 0.17 -12.07 23.39
CA ARG A 143 -0.10 -13.01 24.51
C ARG A 143 0.96 -14.10 24.60
N ASP A 144 1.41 -14.63 23.47
CA ASP A 144 2.51 -15.62 23.41
C ASP A 144 3.84 -15.02 23.92
N LEU A 145 4.01 -13.70 23.84
CA LEU A 145 5.12 -12.95 24.41
C LEU A 145 4.88 -12.51 25.86
N HIS A 146 3.85 -13.08 26.52
CA HIS A 146 3.50 -12.87 27.94
C HIS A 146 3.04 -11.44 28.27
N VAL A 147 2.51 -10.68 27.32
CA VAL A 147 1.82 -9.41 27.62
C VAL A 147 0.56 -9.75 28.42
N ALA A 148 0.46 -9.23 29.64
CA ALA A 148 -0.57 -9.63 30.61
C ALA A 148 -2.00 -9.30 30.15
N ARG A 149 -2.18 -8.14 29.50
CA ARG A 149 -3.46 -7.71 28.95
C ARG A 149 -3.29 -7.26 27.50
N VAL A 150 -4.06 -7.86 26.59
CA VAL A 150 -4.07 -7.48 25.17
C VAL A 150 -5.50 -7.27 24.72
N ASP A 151 -5.80 -6.03 24.36
CA ASP A 151 -7.12 -5.59 23.92
C ASP A 151 -7.11 -5.31 22.40
N VAL A 152 -8.25 -5.58 21.76
CA VAL A 152 -8.52 -5.24 20.34
C VAL A 152 -9.71 -4.27 20.35
N PRO A 153 -9.45 -2.95 20.47
CA PRO A 153 -10.49 -1.96 20.65
C PRO A 153 -11.44 -1.85 19.46
N ARG A 154 -12.72 -1.61 19.76
CA ARG A 154 -13.70 -1.18 18.78
C ARG A 154 -13.75 0.34 18.72
N LEU A 155 -14.21 0.88 17.60
CA LEU A 155 -14.38 2.32 17.46
C LEU A 155 -15.30 2.88 18.56
N GLY A 156 -14.80 3.88 19.31
CA GLY A 156 -15.51 4.50 20.43
C GLY A 156 -15.41 3.77 21.76
N GLU A 157 -14.71 2.64 21.86
CA GLU A 157 -14.47 1.94 23.11
C GLU A 157 -13.43 2.68 23.97
N ALA A 158 -13.70 2.82 25.27
CA ALA A 158 -12.82 3.47 26.22
C ALA A 158 -12.19 2.44 27.18
N PHE A 159 -10.93 2.65 27.51
CA PHE A 159 -10.16 1.80 28.42
C PHE A 159 -9.55 2.63 29.55
N GLU A 160 -9.54 2.07 30.75
CA GLU A 160 -8.73 2.56 31.88
C GLU A 160 -7.32 1.93 31.76
N ILE A 161 -6.30 2.77 31.89
CA ILE A 161 -4.88 2.41 31.74
C ILE A 161 -4.21 2.45 33.11
#